data_777efa32c2749e1c6349bafea1424e8b
#
_entry.id   777efa32c2749e1c6349bafea1424e8b
#
_cell.length_a   1.000
_cell.length_b   1.000
_cell.length_c   1.000
_cell.angle_alpha   90.00
_cell.angle_beta   90.00
_cell.angle_gamma   90.00
#
_symmetry.space_group_name_H-M   'P 1'
#
loop_
_entity.id
_entity.type
_entity.pdbx_description
1 polymer ?
#
loop_
_entity_poly.entity_id
_entity_poly.type
_entity_poly.pdbx_seq_one_letter_code
_entity_poly.pdbx_strand_id
1 'polypeptide(L)'
;MSLTKQYFKYVSQNIFGLLGTSCYILADTYFISQAAGTSGVALLNLCLPIYNFIFAIGSMLGLGAATRYAILKAQGDERCQRYFSNAIFCACVLSVPFLLVGIFAPGGLLRLMGGDAGIMALGIPYARIFLMFTPFFMCNYIVSAFVRNDGDPSLAMVATLSSSLFNVVFDYIFMFPMGLGLAGAALATAVSPIISISICSRHFFKKKNSVQFVLSLIHI
;
A
#
# COMPACT_ATOMS: atom_id res chain seq x y z
N MET A 1 12.45 -29.78 -0.91
CA MET A 1 11.93 -29.28 0.39
C MET A 1 10.55 -29.90 0.56
N SER A 2 10.19 -30.46 1.74
CA SER A 2 8.86 -31.05 1.91
C SER A 2 7.78 -29.96 1.78
N LEU A 3 6.60 -30.31 1.28
CA LEU A 3 5.45 -29.42 1.11
C LEU A 3 5.11 -28.68 2.43
N THR A 4 5.12 -29.43 3.52
CA THR A 4 4.87 -28.91 4.88
C THR A 4 5.88 -27.81 5.27
N LYS A 5 7.16 -28.01 5.01
CA LYS A 5 8.21 -27.02 5.32
C LYS A 5 8.05 -25.75 4.48
N GLN A 6 7.64 -25.91 3.23
CA GLN A 6 7.34 -24.77 2.35
C GLN A 6 6.13 -24.01 2.85
N TYR A 7 5.04 -24.68 3.21
CA TYR A 7 3.83 -24.08 3.78
C TYR A 7 4.15 -23.25 5.04
N PHE A 8 4.82 -23.83 6.03
CA PHE A 8 5.18 -23.10 7.26
C PHE A 8 6.10 -21.91 6.98
N LYS A 9 7.00 -21.99 6.01
CA LYS A 9 7.83 -20.86 5.59
C LYS A 9 6.98 -19.71 5.05
N TYR A 10 6.04 -19.98 4.15
CA TYR A 10 5.17 -18.94 3.58
C TYR A 10 4.26 -18.31 4.64
N VAL A 11 3.67 -19.13 5.51
CA VAL A 11 2.78 -18.65 6.59
C VAL A 11 3.54 -17.76 7.57
N SER A 12 4.72 -18.21 8.06
CA SER A 12 5.52 -17.40 9.00
C SER A 12 5.95 -16.08 8.40
N GLN A 13 6.37 -16.04 7.13
CA GLN A 13 6.77 -14.82 6.45
C GLN A 13 5.60 -13.84 6.29
N ASN A 14 4.38 -14.33 6.03
CA ASN A 14 3.19 -13.48 6.00
C ASN A 14 2.86 -12.93 7.40
N ILE A 15 2.95 -13.76 8.44
CA ILE A 15 2.71 -13.32 9.83
C ILE A 15 3.69 -12.22 10.22
N PHE A 16 4.99 -12.39 9.95
CA PHE A 16 6.00 -11.36 10.24
C PHE A 16 5.73 -10.06 9.47
N GLY A 17 5.31 -10.14 8.21
CA GLY A 17 4.91 -8.95 7.44
C GLY A 17 3.72 -8.22 8.07
N LEU A 18 2.69 -8.96 8.50
CA LEU A 18 1.51 -8.38 9.17
C LEU A 18 1.85 -7.78 10.54
N LEU A 19 2.72 -8.44 11.32
CA LEU A 19 3.20 -7.89 12.59
C LEU A 19 3.94 -6.56 12.38
N GLY A 20 4.80 -6.46 11.36
CA GLY A 20 5.46 -5.20 11.02
C GLY A 20 4.47 -4.10 10.67
N THR A 21 3.43 -4.43 9.90
CA THR A 21 2.34 -3.50 9.57
C THR A 21 1.60 -3.04 10.84
N SER A 22 1.26 -3.96 11.74
CA SER A 22 0.58 -3.61 13.00
C SER A 22 1.46 -2.72 13.90
N CYS A 23 2.75 -2.99 13.96
CA CYS A 23 3.68 -2.18 14.75
C CYS A 23 3.76 -0.73 14.24
N TYR A 24 3.84 -0.52 12.91
CA TYR A 24 3.88 0.84 12.41
C TYR A 24 2.56 1.59 12.62
N ILE A 25 1.41 0.93 12.49
CA ILE A 25 0.10 1.56 12.75
C ILE A 25 0.02 2.04 14.21
N LEU A 26 0.51 1.24 15.16
CA LEU A 26 0.56 1.63 16.56
C LEU A 26 1.49 2.83 16.80
N ALA A 27 2.68 2.82 16.17
CA ALA A 27 3.65 3.91 16.28
C ALA A 27 3.11 5.21 15.66
N ASP A 28 2.53 5.15 14.46
CA ASP A 28 1.90 6.28 13.78
C ASP A 28 0.78 6.88 14.64
N THR A 29 -0.13 6.05 15.16
CA THR A 29 -1.19 6.49 16.07
C THR A 29 -0.62 7.16 17.32
N TYR A 30 0.46 6.61 17.91
CA TYR A 30 1.13 7.20 19.06
C TYR A 30 1.72 8.58 18.74
N PHE A 31 2.48 8.71 17.65
CA PHE A 31 3.08 10.00 17.28
C PHE A 31 2.01 11.06 16.94
N ILE A 32 0.96 10.67 16.23
CA ILE A 32 -0.17 11.56 15.93
C ILE A 32 -0.86 12.02 17.21
N SER A 33 -1.05 11.12 18.18
CA SER A 33 -1.63 11.48 19.47
C SER A 33 -0.76 12.47 20.26
N GLN A 34 0.56 12.34 20.17
CA GLN A 34 1.51 13.27 20.80
C GLN A 34 1.52 14.65 20.10
N ALA A 35 1.40 14.68 18.79
CA ALA A 35 1.49 15.93 18.03
C ALA A 35 0.18 16.73 18.00
N ALA A 36 -0.99 16.09 17.98
CA ALA A 36 -2.29 16.75 17.80
C ALA A 36 -3.37 16.25 18.78
N GLY A 37 -3.01 15.49 19.78
CA GLY A 37 -3.93 15.02 20.83
C GLY A 37 -5.11 14.24 20.28
N THR A 38 -6.27 14.43 20.91
CA THR A 38 -7.52 13.74 20.54
C THR A 38 -8.01 14.09 19.15
N SER A 39 -7.79 15.32 18.68
CA SER A 39 -8.19 15.76 17.34
C SER A 39 -7.42 15.04 16.24
N GLY A 40 -6.12 14.75 16.46
CA GLY A 40 -5.31 13.95 15.52
C GLY A 40 -5.80 12.51 15.41
N VAL A 41 -6.10 11.88 16.56
CA VAL A 41 -6.64 10.52 16.59
C VAL A 41 -8.04 10.45 15.97
N ALA A 42 -8.87 11.47 16.22
CA ALA A 42 -10.19 11.59 15.59
C ALA A 42 -10.08 11.71 14.06
N LEU A 43 -9.13 12.50 13.55
CA LEU A 43 -8.85 12.59 12.12
C LEU A 43 -8.41 11.24 11.52
N LEU A 44 -7.52 10.49 12.20
CA LEU A 44 -7.13 9.15 11.74
C LEU A 44 -8.37 8.25 11.60
N ASN A 45 -9.20 8.18 12.64
CA ASN A 45 -10.41 7.36 12.62
C ASN A 45 -11.37 7.78 11.51
N LEU A 46 -11.46 9.08 11.22
CA LEU A 46 -12.27 9.60 10.12
C LEU A 46 -11.73 9.15 8.76
N CYS A 47 -10.41 9.03 8.59
CA CYS A 47 -9.77 8.60 7.36
C CYS A 47 -9.74 7.07 7.16
N LEU A 48 -9.92 6.27 8.23
CA LEU A 48 -9.88 4.80 8.17
C LEU A 48 -10.80 4.17 7.12
N PRO A 49 -12.08 4.58 6.94
CA PRO A 49 -12.94 4.02 5.91
C PRO A 49 -12.39 4.22 4.50
N ILE A 50 -11.80 5.40 4.22
CA ILE A 50 -11.19 5.70 2.92
C ILE A 50 -9.98 4.80 2.69
N TYR A 51 -9.12 4.70 3.71
CA TYR A 51 -7.95 3.82 3.68
C TYR A 51 -8.35 2.36 3.40
N ASN A 52 -9.34 1.85 4.13
CA ASN A 52 -9.83 0.48 3.96
C ASN A 52 -10.44 0.25 2.57
N PHE A 53 -11.08 1.25 1.99
CA PHE A 53 -11.63 1.16 0.64
C PHE A 53 -10.52 1.08 -0.43
N ILE A 54 -9.49 1.93 -0.32
CA ILE A 54 -8.31 1.88 -1.18
C ILE A 54 -7.60 0.54 -1.04
N PHE A 55 -7.43 0.05 0.20
CA PHE A 55 -6.85 -1.25 0.51
C PHE A 55 -7.66 -2.39 -0.12
N ALA A 56 -8.98 -2.36 0.00
CA ALA A 56 -9.85 -3.40 -0.56
C ALA A 56 -9.70 -3.50 -2.08
N ILE A 57 -9.72 -2.38 -2.79
CA ILE A 57 -9.53 -2.35 -4.25
C ILE A 57 -8.15 -2.87 -4.62
N GLY A 58 -7.08 -2.35 -4.01
CA GLY A 58 -5.70 -2.74 -4.30
C GLY A 58 -5.44 -4.23 -4.02
N SER A 59 -5.94 -4.74 -2.89
CA SER A 59 -5.78 -6.15 -2.51
C SER A 59 -6.62 -7.07 -3.40
N MET A 60 -7.83 -6.70 -3.76
CA MET A 60 -8.67 -7.46 -4.69
C MET A 60 -7.99 -7.61 -6.05
N LEU A 61 -7.48 -6.52 -6.63
CA LEU A 61 -6.74 -6.55 -7.88
C LEU A 61 -5.46 -7.39 -7.75
N GLY A 62 -4.69 -7.16 -6.67
CA GLY A 62 -3.42 -7.86 -6.43
C GLY A 62 -3.59 -9.35 -6.24
N LEU A 63 -4.42 -9.76 -5.29
CA LEU A 63 -4.64 -11.19 -4.99
C LEU A 63 -5.36 -11.90 -6.13
N GLY A 64 -6.40 -11.29 -6.72
CA GLY A 64 -7.15 -11.87 -7.83
C GLY A 64 -6.27 -12.12 -9.05
N ALA A 65 -5.55 -11.10 -9.50
CA ALA A 65 -4.66 -11.20 -10.66
C ALA A 65 -3.47 -12.13 -10.41
N ALA A 66 -2.82 -12.06 -9.23
CA ALA A 66 -1.67 -12.91 -8.91
C ALA A 66 -2.06 -14.39 -8.76
N THR A 67 -3.25 -14.69 -8.21
CA THR A 67 -3.77 -16.05 -8.14
C THR A 67 -4.05 -16.61 -9.54
N ARG A 68 -4.71 -15.83 -10.38
CA ARG A 68 -5.00 -16.24 -11.76
C ARG A 68 -3.73 -16.43 -12.58
N TYR A 69 -2.76 -15.53 -12.42
CA TYR A 69 -1.41 -15.67 -12.96
C TYR A 69 -0.77 -17.00 -12.58
N ALA A 70 -0.77 -17.34 -11.27
CA ALA A 70 -0.14 -18.57 -10.78
C ALA A 70 -0.80 -19.83 -11.36
N ILE A 71 -2.13 -19.86 -11.48
CA ILE A 71 -2.89 -20.98 -12.05
C ILE A 71 -2.54 -21.17 -13.54
N LEU A 72 -2.61 -20.10 -14.33
CA LEU A 72 -2.34 -20.18 -15.78
C LEU A 72 -0.87 -20.52 -16.06
N LYS A 73 0.05 -19.97 -15.26
CA LYS A 73 1.47 -20.32 -15.33
C LYS A 73 1.70 -21.81 -15.08
N ALA A 74 1.04 -22.41 -14.10
CA ALA A 74 1.14 -23.84 -13.82
C ALA A 74 0.56 -24.71 -14.96
N GLN A 75 -0.38 -24.18 -15.74
CA GLN A 75 -0.97 -24.79 -16.93
C GLN A 75 -0.13 -24.59 -18.21
N GLY A 76 0.95 -23.79 -18.14
CA GLY A 76 1.79 -23.45 -19.29
C GLY A 76 1.14 -22.44 -20.26
N ASP A 77 0.12 -21.71 -19.81
CA ASP A 77 -0.61 -20.74 -20.64
C ASP A 77 0.09 -19.36 -20.60
N GLU A 78 0.60 -18.92 -21.76
CA GLU A 78 1.31 -17.65 -21.91
C GLU A 78 0.45 -16.43 -21.60
N ARG A 79 -0.88 -16.54 -21.61
CA ARG A 79 -1.80 -15.46 -21.24
C ARG A 79 -1.60 -15.00 -19.79
N CYS A 80 -0.95 -15.80 -18.95
CA CYS A 80 -0.61 -15.42 -17.57
C CYS A 80 0.14 -14.08 -17.50
N GLN A 81 1.00 -13.77 -18.48
CA GLN A 81 1.84 -12.57 -18.48
C GLN A 81 1.05 -11.24 -18.53
N ARG A 82 -0.20 -11.28 -19.04
CA ARG A 82 -1.04 -10.09 -19.16
C ARG A 82 -1.64 -9.64 -17.83
N TYR A 83 -1.78 -10.54 -16.85
CA TYR A 83 -2.46 -10.26 -15.58
C TYR A 83 -1.75 -9.21 -14.74
N PHE A 84 -0.42 -9.21 -14.72
CA PHE A 84 0.34 -8.20 -13.98
C PHE A 84 0.12 -6.79 -14.53
N SER A 85 0.35 -6.61 -15.84
CA SER A 85 0.22 -5.31 -16.50
C SER A 85 -1.22 -4.78 -16.43
N ASN A 86 -2.22 -5.66 -16.65
CA ASN A 86 -3.62 -5.28 -16.56
C ASN A 86 -4.01 -4.88 -15.13
N ALA A 87 -3.52 -5.60 -14.10
CA ALA A 87 -3.78 -5.23 -12.71
C ALA A 87 -3.21 -3.85 -12.36
N ILE A 88 -1.96 -3.56 -12.78
CA ILE A 88 -1.34 -2.24 -12.58
C ILE A 88 -2.13 -1.16 -13.33
N PHE A 89 -2.51 -1.41 -14.58
CA PHE A 89 -3.32 -0.47 -15.36
C PHE A 89 -4.68 -0.18 -14.69
N CYS A 90 -5.39 -1.23 -14.27
CA CYS A 90 -6.66 -1.08 -13.55
C CYS A 90 -6.48 -0.29 -12.24
N ALA A 91 -5.40 -0.54 -11.49
CA ALA A 91 -5.11 0.23 -10.27
C ALA A 91 -4.89 1.71 -10.56
N CYS A 92 -4.13 2.03 -11.61
CA CYS A 92 -3.93 3.41 -12.04
C CYS A 92 -5.25 4.09 -12.43
N VAL A 93 -6.11 3.42 -13.20
CA VAL A 93 -7.42 3.95 -13.60
C VAL A 93 -8.34 4.14 -12.39
N LEU A 94 -8.43 3.13 -11.51
CA LEU A 94 -9.29 3.18 -10.32
C LEU A 94 -8.77 4.15 -9.25
N SER A 95 -7.50 4.53 -9.28
CA SER A 95 -6.96 5.56 -8.39
C SER A 95 -7.29 6.99 -8.82
N VAL A 96 -7.68 7.22 -10.09
CA VAL A 96 -7.97 8.57 -10.62
C VAL A 96 -9.05 9.31 -9.83
N PRO A 97 -10.20 8.72 -9.47
CA PRO A 97 -11.19 9.41 -8.64
C PRO A 97 -10.63 9.90 -7.31
N PHE A 98 -9.79 9.09 -6.64
CA PHE A 98 -9.15 9.47 -5.38
C PHE A 98 -8.16 10.62 -5.57
N LEU A 99 -7.37 10.59 -6.65
CA LEU A 99 -6.48 11.68 -7.04
C LEU A 99 -7.26 12.99 -7.25
N LEU A 100 -8.34 12.94 -8.01
CA LEU A 100 -9.17 14.12 -8.27
C LEU A 100 -9.76 14.69 -6.99
N VAL A 101 -10.28 13.83 -6.10
CA VAL A 101 -10.77 14.26 -4.80
C VAL A 101 -9.65 14.86 -3.94
N GLY A 102 -8.46 14.24 -3.93
CA GLY A 102 -7.30 14.75 -3.19
C GLY A 102 -6.81 16.12 -3.68
N ILE A 103 -6.88 16.38 -4.97
CA ILE A 103 -6.47 17.66 -5.56
C ILE A 103 -7.52 18.74 -5.33
N PHE A 104 -8.79 18.46 -5.69
CA PHE A 104 -9.83 19.47 -5.81
C PHE A 104 -10.75 19.60 -4.58
N ALA A 105 -10.99 18.50 -3.87
CA ALA A 105 -12.04 18.47 -2.84
C ALA A 105 -11.69 17.66 -1.57
N PRO A 106 -10.45 17.70 -1.02
CA PRO A 106 -10.13 16.94 0.19
C PRO A 106 -10.99 17.35 1.39
N GLY A 107 -11.28 18.65 1.51
CA GLY A 107 -12.17 19.17 2.56
C GLY A 107 -13.62 18.75 2.39
N GLY A 108 -14.12 18.63 1.16
CA GLY A 108 -15.46 18.13 0.87
C GLY A 108 -15.63 16.69 1.34
N LEU A 109 -14.63 15.85 1.09
CA LEU A 109 -14.63 14.46 1.55
C LEU A 109 -14.64 14.37 3.09
N LEU A 110 -13.79 15.13 3.77
CA LEU A 110 -13.74 15.14 5.24
C LEU A 110 -15.06 15.62 5.86
N ARG A 111 -15.71 16.63 5.26
CA ARG A 111 -17.04 17.09 5.69
C ARG A 111 -18.10 16.00 5.53
N LEU A 112 -18.09 15.33 4.39
CA LEU A 112 -19.01 14.21 4.12
C LEU A 112 -18.88 13.12 5.17
N MET A 113 -17.67 12.91 5.69
CA MET A 113 -17.38 11.93 6.74
C MET A 113 -17.67 12.44 8.16
N GLY A 114 -18.11 13.68 8.32
CA GLY A 114 -18.48 14.26 9.62
C GLY A 114 -17.36 15.05 10.30
N GLY A 115 -16.31 15.46 9.57
CA GLY A 115 -15.25 16.33 10.12
C GLY A 115 -15.77 17.70 10.52
N ASP A 116 -15.49 18.13 11.76
CA ASP A 116 -15.76 19.46 12.27
C ASP A 116 -14.68 20.48 11.83
N ALA A 117 -14.87 21.76 12.19
CA ALA A 117 -13.95 22.82 11.80
C ALA A 117 -12.52 22.62 12.34
N GLY A 118 -12.35 22.03 13.53
CA GLY A 118 -11.06 21.75 14.14
C GLY A 118 -10.33 20.63 13.41
N ILE A 119 -11.03 19.55 13.11
CA ILE A 119 -10.50 18.41 12.33
C ILE A 119 -10.18 18.83 10.89
N MET A 120 -10.98 19.72 10.29
CA MET A 120 -10.76 20.21 8.92
C MET A 120 -9.43 20.94 8.76
N ALA A 121 -9.06 21.81 9.71
CA ALA A 121 -7.82 22.57 9.65
C ALA A 121 -6.58 21.67 9.57
N LEU A 122 -6.58 20.58 10.36
CA LEU A 122 -5.50 19.58 10.40
C LEU A 122 -5.61 18.54 9.28
N GLY A 123 -6.83 18.18 8.91
CA GLY A 123 -7.15 17.05 8.05
C GLY A 123 -6.99 17.32 6.56
N ILE A 124 -7.20 18.56 6.10
CA ILE A 124 -7.10 18.87 4.66
C ILE A 124 -5.70 18.57 4.08
N PRO A 125 -4.59 19.03 4.69
CA PRO A 125 -3.26 18.67 4.23
C PRO A 125 -3.00 17.16 4.30
N TYR A 126 -3.41 16.51 5.41
CA TYR A 126 -3.28 15.08 5.61
C TYR A 126 -4.00 14.27 4.52
N ALA A 127 -5.30 14.52 4.34
CA ALA A 127 -6.10 13.81 3.35
C ALA A 127 -5.63 14.07 1.91
N ARG A 128 -5.20 15.29 1.61
CA ARG A 128 -4.64 15.62 0.30
C ARG A 128 -3.43 14.77 -0.03
N ILE A 129 -2.42 14.73 0.85
CA ILE A 129 -1.21 13.92 0.65
C ILE A 129 -1.58 12.46 0.49
N PHE A 130 -2.39 11.93 1.41
CA PHE A 130 -2.80 10.53 1.41
C PHE A 130 -3.50 10.13 0.10
N LEU A 131 -4.48 10.92 -0.36
CA LEU A 131 -5.24 10.64 -1.58
C LEU A 131 -4.39 10.77 -2.85
N MET A 132 -3.44 11.71 -2.90
CA MET A 132 -2.54 11.87 -4.04
C MET A 132 -1.61 10.64 -4.23
N PHE A 133 -1.31 9.90 -3.18
CA PHE A 133 -0.47 8.71 -3.24
C PHE A 133 -1.25 7.40 -3.39
N THR A 134 -2.57 7.46 -3.58
CA THR A 134 -3.43 6.27 -3.79
C THR A 134 -2.90 5.30 -4.85
N PRO A 135 -2.40 5.74 -6.03
CA PRO A 135 -1.84 4.82 -7.02
C PRO A 135 -0.71 3.96 -6.45
N PHE A 136 0.17 4.55 -5.65
CA PHE A 136 1.29 3.82 -5.04
C PHE A 136 0.81 2.81 -4.00
N PHE A 137 -0.22 3.13 -3.21
CA PHE A 137 -0.84 2.18 -2.28
C PHE A 137 -1.39 0.97 -3.04
N MET A 138 -2.21 1.18 -4.07
CA MET A 138 -2.80 0.09 -4.85
C MET A 138 -1.74 -0.73 -5.57
N CYS A 139 -0.76 -0.09 -6.23
CA CYS A 139 0.33 -0.78 -6.90
C CYS A 139 1.19 -1.62 -5.95
N ASN A 140 1.42 -1.14 -4.72
CA ASN A 140 2.17 -1.89 -3.71
C ASN A 140 1.51 -3.23 -3.38
N TYR A 141 0.19 -3.27 -3.23
CA TYR A 141 -0.54 -4.53 -2.98
C TYR A 141 -0.40 -5.50 -4.15
N ILE A 142 -0.49 -4.99 -5.39
CA ILE A 142 -0.35 -5.81 -6.60
C ILE A 142 1.07 -6.37 -6.70
N VAL A 143 2.08 -5.51 -6.63
CA VAL A 143 3.50 -5.92 -6.74
C VAL A 143 3.87 -6.93 -5.67
N SER A 144 3.47 -6.69 -4.41
CA SER A 144 3.70 -7.62 -3.30
C SER A 144 3.03 -8.98 -3.52
N ALA A 145 1.79 -9.01 -4.02
CA ALA A 145 1.08 -10.25 -4.30
C ALA A 145 1.75 -11.05 -5.41
N PHE A 146 2.19 -10.40 -6.50
CA PHE A 146 2.88 -11.06 -7.60
C PHE A 146 4.25 -11.61 -7.18
N VAL A 147 5.06 -10.83 -6.45
CA VAL A 147 6.36 -11.29 -5.94
C VAL A 147 6.22 -12.52 -5.04
N ARG A 148 5.20 -12.55 -4.17
CA ARG A 148 4.88 -13.71 -3.32
C ARG A 148 4.50 -14.93 -4.14
N ASN A 149 3.61 -14.77 -5.13
CA ASN A 149 3.11 -15.87 -5.96
C ASN A 149 4.13 -16.34 -7.01
N ASP A 150 5.08 -15.50 -7.40
CA ASP A 150 6.19 -15.87 -8.28
C ASP A 150 7.39 -16.50 -7.53
N GLY A 151 7.21 -16.87 -6.26
CA GLY A 151 8.12 -17.70 -5.49
C GLY A 151 9.16 -16.96 -4.64
N ASP A 152 9.02 -15.63 -4.43
CA ASP A 152 9.91 -14.86 -3.54
C ASP A 152 9.17 -14.18 -2.37
N PRO A 153 8.42 -14.93 -1.53
CA PRO A 153 7.72 -14.37 -0.39
C PRO A 153 8.65 -13.74 0.65
N SER A 154 9.91 -14.19 0.69
CA SER A 154 10.92 -13.60 1.57
C SER A 154 11.22 -12.15 1.19
N LEU A 155 11.33 -11.86 -0.10
CA LEU A 155 11.54 -10.48 -0.58
C LEU A 155 10.34 -9.60 -0.29
N ALA A 156 9.12 -10.09 -0.50
CA ALA A 156 7.91 -9.35 -0.17
C ALA A 156 7.80 -9.06 1.34
N MET A 157 8.17 -10.02 2.20
CA MET A 157 8.24 -9.79 3.65
C MET A 157 9.27 -8.71 4.00
N VAL A 158 10.49 -8.81 3.47
CA VAL A 158 11.56 -7.81 3.71
C VAL A 158 11.10 -6.43 3.22
N ALA A 159 10.46 -6.34 2.07
CA ALA A 159 9.93 -5.09 1.55
C ALA A 159 8.88 -4.47 2.49
N THR A 160 7.94 -5.28 3.00
CA THR A 160 6.93 -4.82 3.96
C THR A 160 7.57 -4.35 5.26
N LEU A 161 8.49 -5.12 5.84
CA LEU A 161 9.18 -4.76 7.10
C LEU A 161 10.03 -3.50 6.94
N SER A 162 10.76 -3.37 5.83
CA SER A 162 11.57 -2.17 5.56
C SER A 162 10.70 -0.94 5.36
N SER A 163 9.58 -1.07 4.67
CA SER A 163 8.59 -0.01 4.50
C SER A 163 7.96 0.41 5.82
N SER A 164 7.62 -0.56 6.69
CA SER A 164 7.09 -0.30 8.03
C SER A 164 8.10 0.40 8.93
N LEU A 165 9.36 -0.04 8.90
CA LEU A 165 10.44 0.60 9.65
C LEU A 165 10.70 2.03 9.16
N PHE A 166 10.73 2.22 7.83
CA PHE A 166 10.83 3.55 7.24
C PHE A 166 9.70 4.45 7.73
N ASN A 167 8.46 3.98 7.70
CA ASN A 167 7.30 4.75 8.18
C ASN A 167 7.53 5.22 9.62
N VAL A 168 7.82 4.32 10.58
CA VAL A 168 8.02 4.67 12.00
C VAL A 168 9.13 5.72 12.19
N VAL A 169 10.26 5.55 11.50
CA VAL A 169 11.40 6.47 11.62
C VAL A 169 11.06 7.85 11.04
N PHE A 170 10.45 7.87 9.86
CA PHE A 170 10.15 9.12 9.15
C PHE A 170 8.90 9.81 9.65
N ASP A 171 7.94 9.11 10.26
CA ASP A 171 6.87 9.73 11.05
C ASP A 171 7.46 10.62 12.13
N TYR A 172 8.39 10.08 12.93
CA TYR A 172 9.06 10.87 13.96
C TYR A 172 9.81 12.05 13.36
N ILE A 173 10.64 11.84 12.32
CA ILE A 173 11.48 12.89 11.72
C ILE A 173 10.63 14.01 11.10
N PHE A 174 9.61 13.65 10.32
CA PHE A 174 8.81 14.64 9.62
C PHE A 174 7.87 15.41 10.57
N MET A 175 7.30 14.70 11.56
CA MET A 175 6.37 15.34 12.50
C MET A 175 7.04 16.29 13.47
N PHE A 176 8.17 15.89 14.07
CA PHE A 176 8.81 16.62 15.18
C PHE A 176 10.01 17.45 14.73
N PRO A 177 11.16 16.89 14.31
CA PRO A 177 12.31 17.68 13.90
C PRO A 177 12.03 18.62 12.72
N MET A 178 11.27 18.18 11.74
CA MET A 178 10.91 18.99 10.56
C MET A 178 9.68 19.88 10.79
N GLY A 179 8.94 19.68 11.88
CA GLY A 179 7.79 20.52 12.25
C GLY A 179 6.57 20.41 11.31
N LEU A 180 6.48 19.34 10.50
CA LEU A 180 5.39 19.16 9.54
C LEU A 180 4.09 18.65 10.20
N GLY A 181 4.14 18.25 11.48
CA GLY A 181 2.99 17.74 12.22
C GLY A 181 2.28 16.59 11.50
N LEU A 182 0.95 16.64 11.42
CA LEU A 182 0.14 15.59 10.76
C LEU A 182 0.41 15.46 9.24
N ALA A 183 0.79 16.53 8.57
CA ALA A 183 1.19 16.43 7.17
C ALA A 183 2.47 15.59 7.00
N GLY A 184 3.37 15.63 8.00
CA GLY A 184 4.56 14.77 8.07
C GLY A 184 4.21 13.29 8.18
N ALA A 185 3.26 12.93 9.06
CA ALA A 185 2.74 11.57 9.18
C ALA A 185 2.14 11.08 7.85
N ALA A 186 1.28 11.90 7.23
CA ALA A 186 0.72 11.58 5.92
C ALA A 186 1.81 11.34 4.86
N LEU A 187 2.88 12.14 4.88
CA LEU A 187 3.98 12.02 3.92
C LEU A 187 4.80 10.74 4.14
N ALA A 188 5.13 10.40 5.38
CA ALA A 188 5.84 9.17 5.70
C ALA A 188 5.03 7.94 5.29
N THR A 189 3.73 7.93 5.60
CA THR A 189 2.80 6.88 5.19
C THR A 189 2.67 6.79 3.66
N ALA A 190 2.63 7.92 2.96
CA ALA A 190 2.49 8.00 1.51
C ALA A 190 3.74 7.51 0.76
N VAL A 191 4.94 7.75 1.31
CA VAL A 191 6.22 7.33 0.70
C VAL A 191 6.53 5.86 0.98
N SER A 192 6.05 5.30 2.10
CA SER A 192 6.31 3.92 2.50
C SER A 192 6.01 2.87 1.43
N PRO A 193 4.90 2.91 0.67
CA PRO A 193 4.65 1.99 -0.45
C PRO A 193 5.70 2.07 -1.55
N ILE A 194 6.27 3.24 -1.81
CA ILE A 194 7.32 3.43 -2.82
C ILE A 194 8.59 2.66 -2.43
N ILE A 195 8.95 2.69 -1.14
CA ILE A 195 10.07 1.90 -0.61
C ILE A 195 9.82 0.41 -0.81
N SER A 196 8.62 -0.06 -0.45
CA SER A 196 8.22 -1.46 -0.64
C SER A 196 8.27 -1.88 -2.12
N ILE A 197 7.70 -1.08 -3.03
CA ILE A 197 7.73 -1.32 -4.48
C ILE A 197 9.18 -1.37 -4.98
N SER A 198 10.03 -0.43 -4.54
CA SER A 198 11.44 -0.36 -4.95
C SER A 198 12.23 -1.60 -4.53
N ILE A 199 11.97 -2.14 -3.34
CA ILE A 199 12.58 -3.40 -2.89
C ILE A 199 12.03 -4.58 -3.68
N CYS A 200 10.71 -4.67 -3.87
CA CYS A 200 10.06 -5.70 -4.64
C CYS A 200 10.47 -5.69 -6.11
N SER A 201 10.78 -4.52 -6.68
CA SER A 201 11.21 -4.40 -8.08
C SER A 201 12.48 -5.18 -8.38
N ARG A 202 13.34 -5.43 -7.37
CA ARG A 202 14.51 -6.30 -7.51
C ARG A 202 14.17 -7.72 -7.97
N HIS A 203 12.95 -8.20 -7.69
CA HIS A 203 12.49 -9.50 -8.15
C HIS A 203 12.46 -9.56 -9.68
N PHE A 204 11.98 -8.51 -10.33
CA PHE A 204 11.83 -8.45 -11.78
C PHE A 204 13.17 -8.45 -12.55
N PHE A 205 14.26 -8.12 -11.88
CA PHE A 205 15.63 -8.19 -12.44
C PHE A 205 16.35 -9.53 -12.17
N LYS A 206 15.74 -10.44 -11.39
CA LYS A 206 16.33 -11.76 -11.12
C LYS A 206 16.08 -12.72 -12.28
N LYS A 207 17.05 -13.63 -12.56
CA LYS A 207 16.89 -14.70 -13.56
C LYS A 207 15.72 -15.67 -13.26
N LYS A 208 15.23 -15.70 -12.02
CA LYS A 208 14.09 -16.54 -11.60
C LYS A 208 12.73 -15.85 -11.78
N ASN A 209 12.73 -14.58 -12.17
CA ASN A 209 11.50 -13.86 -12.46
C ASN A 209 10.82 -14.47 -13.69
N SER A 210 9.56 -14.76 -13.55
CA SER A 210 8.71 -15.21 -14.65
C SER A 210 7.59 -14.25 -15.01
N VAL A 211 7.48 -13.12 -14.29
CA VAL A 211 6.51 -12.05 -14.58
C VAL A 211 7.10 -11.11 -15.62
N GLN A 212 6.44 -10.95 -16.74
CA GLN A 212 6.82 -9.99 -17.79
C GLN A 212 5.83 -8.84 -17.84
N PHE A 213 6.33 -7.66 -18.18
CA PHE A 213 5.48 -6.51 -18.43
C PHE A 213 5.02 -6.55 -19.88
N VAL A 214 3.82 -7.05 -20.12
CA VAL A 214 3.23 -7.14 -21.46
C VAL A 214 2.08 -6.13 -21.54
N LEU A 215 2.30 -5.02 -22.22
CA LEU A 215 1.25 -4.02 -22.46
C LEU A 215 0.31 -4.55 -23.56
N SER A 216 -0.67 -5.34 -23.16
CA SER A 216 -1.73 -5.82 -24.04
C SER A 216 -3.07 -5.26 -23.57
N LEU A 217 -3.39 -4.06 -24.03
CA LEU A 217 -4.67 -3.37 -23.76
C LEU A 217 -5.86 -3.94 -24.54
N ILE A 218 -5.68 -5.04 -25.27
CA ILE A 218 -6.70 -5.58 -26.16
C ILE A 218 -7.12 -6.96 -25.66
N HIS A 219 -8.40 -7.09 -25.37
CA HIS A 219 -9.20 -8.23 -24.93
C HIS A 219 -9.13 -8.54 -23.40
N ILE A 220 -9.97 -7.82 -22.66
CA ILE A 220 -10.65 -8.36 -21.48
C ILE A 220 -11.86 -9.16 -21.95
#